data_0476097d3db94b3f7e403079f9a6fcf8
#
_entry.id   0476097d3db94b3f7e403079f9a6fcf8
#
_cell.length_a   1.000
_cell.length_b   1.000
_cell.length_c   1.000
_cell.angle_alpha   90.00
_cell.angle_beta   90.00
_cell.angle_gamma   90.00
#
_symmetry.space_group_name_H-M   'P 1'
#
loop_
_entity.id
_entity.type
_entity.pdbx_description
1 polymer ?
#
loop_
_entity_poly.entity_id
_entity_poly.type
_entity_poly.pdbx_seq_one_letter_code
_entity_poly.pdbx_strand_id
1 'polypeptide(L)'
;WWLVPVYEERAYDAYTHTLISKRFIRNDETLDLGPMAHIPPGEFVGAGLWQLFKGIESPYKSVLKLLLTEVYASEHPQVQCLSLRFKQAVFANRLDLDELDPYMVVYRRIEEYLTARNEPERLELVRRALYLKVNRKLTGNTRTQSWQRSLLERLASEWHWDQRQLALLDSRSQWKVR
;
A
#
# COMPACT_ATOMS: atom_id res chain seq x y z
N TRP A 1 12.29 -14.50 -3.77
CA TRP A 1 12.27 -13.02 -3.69
C TRP A 1 12.17 -12.36 -5.05
N TRP A 2 11.61 -11.16 -5.09
CA TRP A 2 11.70 -10.29 -6.25
C TRP A 2 12.34 -8.98 -5.81
N LEU A 3 13.50 -8.67 -6.40
CA LEU A 3 14.19 -7.43 -6.14
C LEU A 3 13.72 -6.36 -7.13
N VAL A 4 13.61 -5.13 -6.64
CA VAL A 4 13.34 -3.98 -7.46
C VAL A 4 14.60 -3.12 -7.50
N PRO A 5 15.36 -3.10 -8.60
CA PRO A 5 16.52 -2.24 -8.73
C PRO A 5 16.09 -0.76 -8.68
N VAL A 6 17.00 0.08 -8.22
CA VAL A 6 16.77 1.54 -8.16
C VAL A 6 16.67 2.15 -9.57
N TYR A 7 17.38 1.54 -10.51
CA TYR A 7 17.49 2.01 -11.88
C TYR A 7 16.71 1.11 -12.85
N GLU A 8 17.28 0.88 -14.02
CA GLU A 8 16.66 0.11 -15.08
C GLU A 8 16.75 -1.40 -14.81
N GLU A 9 15.85 -2.15 -15.42
CA GLU A 9 15.80 -3.61 -15.34
C GLU A 9 17.12 -4.28 -15.75
N ARG A 10 17.77 -3.75 -16.76
CA ARG A 10 19.10 -4.22 -17.22
C ARG A 10 20.19 -4.16 -16.15
N ALA A 11 19.98 -3.40 -15.07
CA ALA A 11 20.91 -3.33 -13.94
C ALA A 11 20.67 -4.42 -12.89
N TYR A 12 19.68 -5.30 -13.09
CA TYR A 12 19.26 -6.29 -12.10
C TYR A 12 20.39 -7.24 -11.72
N ASP A 13 21.07 -7.84 -12.69
CA ASP A 13 22.14 -8.81 -12.45
C ASP A 13 23.31 -8.19 -11.69
N ALA A 14 23.74 -6.99 -12.09
CA ALA A 14 24.79 -6.26 -11.39
C ALA A 14 24.39 -5.88 -9.96
N TYR A 15 23.13 -5.53 -9.76
CA TYR A 15 22.56 -5.23 -8.44
C TYR A 15 22.52 -6.47 -7.55
N THR A 16 22.01 -7.58 -8.06
CA THR A 16 21.95 -8.87 -7.34
C THR A 16 23.35 -9.36 -6.98
N HIS A 17 24.29 -9.32 -7.92
CA HIS A 17 25.69 -9.66 -7.67
C HIS A 17 26.29 -8.77 -6.57
N THR A 18 26.01 -7.49 -6.55
CA THR A 18 26.47 -6.57 -5.49
C THR A 18 25.92 -6.96 -4.12
N LEU A 19 24.64 -7.30 -4.03
CA LEU A 19 24.01 -7.70 -2.77
C LEU A 19 24.62 -9.00 -2.21
N ILE A 20 24.90 -9.97 -3.07
CA ILE A 20 25.52 -11.25 -2.70
C ILE A 20 27.00 -11.03 -2.30
N SER A 21 27.78 -10.31 -3.11
CA SER A 21 29.21 -10.06 -2.85
C SER A 21 29.45 -9.28 -1.55
N LYS A 22 28.55 -8.36 -1.22
CA LYS A 22 28.56 -7.59 0.04
C LYS A 22 27.92 -8.34 1.22
N ARG A 23 27.47 -9.58 1.02
CA ARG A 23 26.81 -10.42 2.01
C ARG A 23 25.54 -9.81 2.63
N PHE A 24 24.85 -8.92 1.91
CA PHE A 24 23.51 -8.50 2.31
C PHE A 24 22.48 -9.61 2.09
N ILE A 25 22.77 -10.51 1.15
CA ILE A 25 21.96 -11.67 0.81
C ILE A 25 22.87 -12.89 0.74
N ARG A 26 22.42 -14.01 1.30
CA ARG A 26 23.10 -15.31 1.22
C ARG A 26 22.47 -16.13 0.10
N ASN A 27 23.29 -16.51 -0.87
CA ASN A 27 22.84 -17.24 -2.06
C ASN A 27 22.35 -18.66 -1.72
N ASP A 28 22.88 -19.26 -0.65
CA ASP A 28 22.51 -20.59 -0.16
C ASP A 28 21.16 -20.61 0.61
N GLU A 29 20.65 -19.44 1.03
CA GLU A 29 19.41 -19.30 1.80
C GLU A 29 18.27 -18.66 0.99
N THR A 30 18.50 -18.30 -0.27
CA THR A 30 17.56 -17.49 -1.06
C THR A 30 17.37 -18.07 -2.46
N LEU A 31 16.13 -17.96 -2.95
CA LEU A 31 15.77 -18.23 -4.33
C LEU A 31 15.51 -16.91 -5.05
N ASP A 32 16.29 -16.62 -6.07
CA ASP A 32 16.06 -15.46 -6.93
C ASP A 32 15.02 -15.82 -7.99
N LEU A 33 13.90 -15.10 -7.99
CA LEU A 33 12.79 -15.26 -8.95
C LEU A 33 12.85 -14.21 -10.08
N GLY A 34 13.90 -13.42 -10.10
CA GLY A 34 14.10 -12.40 -11.12
C GLY A 34 13.49 -11.02 -10.78
N PRO A 35 13.51 -10.08 -11.72
CA PRO A 35 12.97 -8.74 -11.55
C PRO A 35 11.44 -8.72 -11.56
N MET A 36 10.86 -7.68 -10.97
CA MET A 36 9.40 -7.50 -10.88
C MET A 36 8.68 -7.51 -12.23
N ALA A 37 9.35 -7.07 -13.30
CA ALA A 37 8.77 -7.05 -14.65
C ALA A 37 8.45 -8.46 -15.19
N HIS A 38 9.05 -9.49 -14.61
CA HIS A 38 8.87 -10.87 -15.05
C HIS A 38 7.89 -11.67 -14.17
N ILE A 39 7.10 -11.01 -13.34
CA ILE A 39 6.10 -11.70 -12.50
C ILE A 39 5.06 -12.37 -13.40
N PRO A 40 4.90 -13.70 -13.32
CA PRO A 40 3.87 -14.40 -14.07
C PRO A 40 2.45 -13.94 -13.68
N PRO A 41 1.50 -13.84 -14.62
CA PRO A 41 0.12 -13.41 -14.31
C PRO A 41 -0.56 -14.23 -13.21
N GLY A 42 -0.23 -15.51 -13.09
CA GLY A 42 -0.77 -16.41 -12.05
C GLY A 42 -0.46 -15.96 -10.61
N GLU A 43 0.62 -15.21 -10.41
CA GLU A 43 1.00 -14.68 -9.09
C GLU A 43 -0.02 -13.66 -8.57
N PHE A 44 -0.69 -12.91 -9.44
CA PHE A 44 -1.77 -12.00 -9.03
C PHE A 44 -2.97 -12.77 -8.47
N VAL A 45 -3.28 -13.92 -9.02
CA VAL A 45 -4.34 -14.80 -8.50
C VAL A 45 -3.97 -15.35 -7.13
N GLY A 46 -2.76 -15.86 -6.98
CA GLY A 46 -2.22 -16.34 -5.70
C GLY A 46 -2.20 -15.25 -4.64
N ALA A 47 -1.73 -14.05 -5.00
CA ALA A 47 -1.75 -12.88 -4.13
C ALA A 47 -3.17 -12.49 -3.71
N GLY A 48 -4.13 -12.50 -4.64
CA GLY A 48 -5.54 -12.23 -4.38
C GLY A 48 -6.15 -13.22 -3.38
N LEU A 49 -5.98 -14.51 -3.61
CA LEU A 49 -6.45 -15.57 -2.71
C LEU A 49 -5.85 -15.43 -1.31
N TRP A 50 -4.55 -15.14 -1.22
CA TRP A 50 -3.88 -14.89 0.05
C TRP A 50 -4.47 -13.70 0.79
N GLN A 51 -4.80 -12.60 0.10
CA GLN A 51 -5.42 -11.44 0.73
C GLN A 51 -6.85 -11.73 1.20
N LEU A 52 -7.62 -12.54 0.47
CA LEU A 52 -8.95 -12.99 0.91
C LEU A 52 -8.85 -13.79 2.21
N PHE A 53 -7.93 -14.75 2.28
CA PHE A 53 -7.66 -15.51 3.51
C PHE A 53 -7.25 -14.58 4.67
N LYS A 54 -6.32 -13.65 4.44
CA LYS A 54 -5.90 -12.66 5.44
C LYS A 54 -7.00 -11.67 5.82
N GLY A 55 -8.03 -11.51 5.02
CA GLY A 55 -9.20 -10.69 5.29
C GLY A 55 -9.97 -11.11 6.53
N ILE A 56 -9.91 -12.40 6.90
CA ILE A 56 -10.53 -12.93 8.13
C ILE A 56 -9.96 -12.24 9.37
N GLU A 57 -8.63 -12.04 9.41
CA GLU A 57 -7.94 -11.43 10.56
C GLU A 57 -7.79 -9.91 10.46
N SER A 58 -7.61 -9.43 9.24
CA SER A 58 -7.25 -8.03 8.96
C SER A 58 -7.99 -7.47 7.76
N PRO A 59 -9.34 -7.32 7.81
CA PRO A 59 -10.16 -6.98 6.65
C PRO A 59 -9.75 -5.68 5.98
N TYR A 60 -9.51 -4.63 6.75
CA TYR A 60 -9.17 -3.31 6.20
C TYR A 60 -7.82 -3.29 5.44
N LYS A 61 -6.82 -3.98 5.99
CA LYS A 61 -5.53 -4.15 5.33
C LYS A 61 -5.66 -4.99 4.06
N SER A 62 -6.49 -6.02 4.10
CA SER A 62 -6.72 -6.91 2.96
C SER A 62 -7.44 -6.22 1.83
N VAL A 63 -8.43 -5.36 2.10
CA VAL A 63 -9.09 -4.53 1.07
C VAL A 63 -8.05 -3.69 0.32
N LEU A 64 -7.19 -2.96 1.04
CA LEU A 64 -6.15 -2.13 0.41
C LEU A 64 -5.19 -2.97 -0.45
N LYS A 65 -4.76 -4.11 0.06
CA LYS A 65 -3.83 -4.98 -0.67
C LYS A 65 -4.47 -5.68 -1.86
N LEU A 66 -5.72 -6.10 -1.74
CA LEU A 66 -6.47 -6.73 -2.83
C LEU A 66 -6.65 -5.77 -3.99
N LEU A 67 -7.04 -4.52 -3.70
CA LEU A 67 -7.18 -3.49 -4.72
C LEU A 67 -5.83 -3.09 -5.33
N LEU A 68 -4.75 -3.05 -4.56
CA LEU A 68 -3.42 -2.87 -5.12
C LEU A 68 -3.02 -4.03 -6.05
N THR A 69 -3.37 -5.27 -5.71
CA THR A 69 -3.14 -6.43 -6.59
C THR A 69 -3.92 -6.28 -7.89
N GLU A 70 -5.15 -5.77 -7.84
CA GLU A 70 -5.95 -5.46 -9.04
C GLU A 70 -5.29 -4.38 -9.90
N VAL A 71 -4.79 -3.31 -9.28
CA VAL A 71 -4.03 -2.27 -10.01
C VAL A 71 -2.86 -2.90 -10.75
N TYR A 72 -2.05 -3.71 -10.08
CA TYR A 72 -0.89 -4.36 -10.70
C TYR A 72 -1.30 -5.34 -11.81
N ALA A 73 -2.35 -6.11 -11.61
CA ALA A 73 -2.88 -7.01 -12.64
C ALA A 73 -3.35 -6.24 -13.88
N SER A 74 -3.94 -5.06 -13.69
CA SER A 74 -4.40 -4.21 -14.80
C SER A 74 -3.26 -3.56 -15.59
N GLU A 75 -2.09 -3.41 -14.98
CA GLU A 75 -0.89 -2.84 -15.60
C GLU A 75 0.02 -3.88 -16.26
N HIS A 76 -0.22 -5.16 -15.98
CA HIS A 76 0.62 -6.23 -16.52
C HIS A 76 0.65 -6.21 -18.07
N PRO A 77 1.84 -6.38 -18.70
CA PRO A 77 3.14 -6.76 -18.13
C PRO A 77 3.99 -5.59 -17.61
N GLN A 78 3.56 -4.34 -17.77
CA GLN A 78 4.34 -3.14 -17.42
C GLN A 78 3.97 -2.59 -16.04
N VAL A 79 4.09 -3.43 -15.02
CA VAL A 79 3.70 -3.08 -13.66
C VAL A 79 4.59 -2.00 -13.05
N GLN A 80 3.99 -0.88 -12.64
CA GLN A 80 4.68 0.17 -11.90
C GLN A 80 4.72 -0.13 -10.40
N CYS A 81 5.78 -0.78 -9.97
CA CYS A 81 5.94 -1.18 -8.58
C CYS A 81 6.04 0.01 -7.61
N LEU A 82 5.25 0.01 -6.54
CA LEU A 82 5.29 1.06 -5.52
C LEU A 82 6.62 1.13 -4.79
N SER A 83 7.34 0.02 -4.63
CA SER A 83 8.67 0.03 -4.03
C SER A 83 9.69 0.79 -4.88
N LEU A 84 9.53 0.80 -6.19
CA LEU A 84 10.36 1.62 -7.08
C LEU A 84 10.00 3.11 -6.94
N ARG A 85 8.71 3.45 -6.94
CA ARG A 85 8.25 4.83 -6.69
C ARG A 85 8.77 5.37 -5.36
N PHE A 86 8.69 4.56 -4.30
CA PHE A 86 9.22 4.90 -2.98
C PHE A 86 10.73 5.18 -3.02
N LYS A 87 11.51 4.30 -3.66
CA LYS A 87 12.95 4.51 -3.82
C LYS A 87 13.26 5.79 -4.59
N GLN A 88 12.55 6.06 -5.68
CA GLN A 88 12.70 7.29 -6.46
C GLN A 88 12.38 8.54 -5.64
N ALA A 89 11.35 8.52 -4.79
CA ALA A 89 11.03 9.62 -3.89
C ALA A 89 12.17 9.88 -2.90
N VAL A 90 12.70 8.83 -2.26
CA VAL A 90 13.85 8.93 -1.35
C VAL A 90 15.09 9.52 -2.05
N PHE A 91 15.42 9.03 -3.26
CA PHE A 91 16.56 9.54 -4.01
C PHE A 91 16.39 10.98 -4.49
N ALA A 92 15.16 11.39 -4.77
CA ALA A 92 14.82 12.78 -5.09
C ALA A 92 14.72 13.69 -3.86
N ASN A 93 15.08 13.18 -2.67
CA ASN A 93 14.96 13.87 -1.38
C ASN A 93 13.55 14.42 -1.10
N ARG A 94 12.52 13.73 -1.60
CA ARG A 94 11.12 14.01 -1.29
C ARG A 94 10.76 13.28 -0.02
N LEU A 95 10.66 14.02 1.08
CA LEU A 95 10.47 13.49 2.43
C LEU A 95 9.05 13.71 2.96
N ASP A 96 8.09 13.96 2.09
CA ASP A 96 6.69 14.09 2.47
C ASP A 96 6.12 12.74 2.93
N LEU A 97 5.31 12.77 3.99
CA LEU A 97 4.65 11.56 4.51
C LEU A 97 3.75 10.87 3.49
N ASP A 98 3.14 11.63 2.57
CA ASP A 98 2.31 11.06 1.49
C ASP A 98 3.13 10.22 0.52
N GLU A 99 4.44 10.47 0.42
CA GLU A 99 5.35 9.73 -0.45
C GLU A 99 6.13 8.64 0.27
N LEU A 100 6.26 8.74 1.60
CA LEU A 100 7.09 7.84 2.41
C LEU A 100 6.29 6.87 3.28
N ASP A 101 5.06 7.21 3.69
CA ASP A 101 4.23 6.25 4.43
C ASP A 101 3.71 5.16 3.51
N PRO A 102 4.00 3.88 3.77
CA PRO A 102 3.61 2.78 2.87
C PRO A 102 2.10 2.67 2.62
N TYR A 103 1.26 3.04 3.60
CA TYR A 103 -0.19 3.00 3.43
C TYR A 103 -0.69 4.18 2.62
N MET A 104 -0.05 5.34 2.73
CA MET A 104 -0.36 6.50 1.90
C MET A 104 0.01 6.26 0.44
N VAL A 105 1.19 5.70 0.19
CA VAL A 105 1.64 5.34 -1.16
C VAL A 105 0.66 4.34 -1.82
N VAL A 106 0.23 3.32 -1.06
CA VAL A 106 -0.80 2.36 -1.52
C VAL A 106 -2.12 3.06 -1.79
N TYR A 107 -2.60 3.89 -0.85
CA TYR A 107 -3.86 4.59 -0.96
C TYR A 107 -3.89 5.51 -2.19
N ARG A 108 -2.89 6.38 -2.36
CA ARG A 108 -2.82 7.31 -3.49
C ARG A 108 -2.79 6.56 -4.83
N ARG A 109 -2.10 5.43 -4.90
CA ARG A 109 -2.09 4.61 -6.12
C ARG A 109 -3.46 4.03 -6.47
N ILE A 110 -4.19 3.54 -5.47
CA ILE A 110 -5.54 3.02 -5.65
C ILE A 110 -6.51 4.17 -5.98
N GLU A 111 -6.39 5.31 -5.32
CA GLU A 111 -7.19 6.51 -5.59
C GLU A 111 -7.04 6.98 -7.05
N GLU A 112 -5.79 7.09 -7.55
CA GLU A 112 -5.51 7.39 -8.96
C GLU A 112 -6.24 6.40 -9.90
N TYR A 113 -6.10 5.11 -9.63
CA TYR A 113 -6.69 4.05 -10.44
C TYR A 113 -8.22 4.09 -10.47
N LEU A 114 -8.85 4.20 -9.31
CA LEU A 114 -10.32 4.20 -9.20
C LEU A 114 -10.94 5.50 -9.71
N THR A 115 -10.26 6.63 -9.53
CA THR A 115 -10.69 7.92 -10.08
C THR A 115 -10.66 7.89 -11.61
N ALA A 116 -9.60 7.38 -12.21
CA ALA A 116 -9.49 7.25 -13.66
C ALA A 116 -10.58 6.33 -14.28
N ARG A 117 -11.10 5.39 -13.49
CA ARG A 117 -12.18 4.48 -13.89
C ARG A 117 -13.57 4.97 -13.55
N ASN A 118 -13.68 6.12 -12.88
CA ASN A 118 -14.95 6.68 -12.38
C ASN A 118 -15.70 5.69 -11.45
N GLU A 119 -14.99 5.13 -10.46
CA GLU A 119 -15.50 4.15 -9.49
C GLU A 119 -15.59 4.75 -8.07
N PRO A 120 -16.48 5.73 -7.81
CA PRO A 120 -16.52 6.48 -6.55
C PRO A 120 -16.91 5.62 -5.34
N GLU A 121 -17.76 4.61 -5.53
CA GLU A 121 -18.19 3.73 -4.42
C GLU A 121 -17.02 2.87 -3.92
N ARG A 122 -16.19 2.37 -4.83
CA ARG A 122 -14.99 1.61 -4.47
C ARG A 122 -13.93 2.51 -3.84
N LEU A 123 -13.81 3.74 -4.32
CA LEU A 123 -12.92 4.72 -3.71
C LEU A 123 -13.34 5.04 -2.28
N GLU A 124 -14.63 5.19 -2.03
CA GLU A 124 -15.14 5.41 -0.67
C GLU A 124 -14.86 4.20 0.24
N LEU A 125 -14.96 2.97 -0.27
CA LEU A 125 -14.56 1.77 0.46
C LEU A 125 -13.07 1.81 0.86
N VAL A 126 -12.21 2.25 -0.06
CA VAL A 126 -10.75 2.40 0.20
C VAL A 126 -10.47 3.43 1.28
N ARG A 127 -11.13 4.58 1.24
CA ARG A 127 -11.01 5.64 2.24
C ARG A 127 -11.38 5.13 3.63
N ARG A 128 -12.49 4.42 3.74
CA ARG A 128 -12.93 3.78 5.01
C ARG A 128 -11.94 2.72 5.48
N ALA A 129 -11.43 1.90 4.57
CA ALA A 129 -10.46 0.87 4.90
C ALA A 129 -9.14 1.48 5.42
N LEU A 130 -8.66 2.56 4.82
CA LEU A 130 -7.49 3.30 5.29
C LEU A 130 -7.73 3.89 6.68
N TYR A 131 -8.84 4.60 6.88
CA TYR A 131 -9.22 5.20 8.15
C TYR A 131 -9.22 4.18 9.29
N LEU A 132 -9.93 3.06 9.09
CA LEU A 132 -10.04 1.99 10.07
C LEU A 132 -8.72 1.24 10.27
N LYS A 133 -7.86 1.18 9.24
CA LYS A 133 -6.52 0.58 9.35
C LYS A 133 -5.58 1.41 10.20
N VAL A 134 -5.59 2.74 10.04
CA VAL A 134 -4.78 3.65 10.87
C VAL A 134 -5.25 3.63 12.33
N ASN A 135 -6.53 3.38 12.54
CA ASN A 135 -7.15 3.18 13.85
C ASN A 135 -6.87 4.32 14.85
N ARG A 136 -7.03 5.56 14.39
CA ARG A 136 -6.95 6.78 15.23
C ARG A 136 -8.27 7.51 15.16
N LYS A 137 -8.99 7.52 16.28
CA LYS A 137 -10.30 8.20 16.37
C LYS A 137 -10.14 9.70 16.21
N LEU A 138 -10.98 10.29 15.36
CA LEU A 138 -11.05 11.74 15.19
C LEU A 138 -12.14 12.37 16.05
N THR A 139 -13.16 11.60 16.44
CA THR A 139 -14.21 12.06 17.37
C THR A 139 -13.81 11.81 18.81
N GLY A 140 -14.14 12.75 19.69
CA GLY A 140 -13.82 12.68 21.11
C GLY A 140 -12.58 13.43 21.56
N ASN A 141 -12.49 13.65 22.86
CA ASN A 141 -11.45 14.48 23.51
C ASN A 141 -10.17 13.65 23.72
N THR A 142 -9.38 13.41 22.68
CA THR A 142 -8.06 12.77 22.82
C THR A 142 -7.00 13.85 22.98
N ARG A 143 -6.37 13.91 24.15
CA ARG A 143 -5.27 14.87 24.47
C ARG A 143 -3.98 14.62 23.69
N THR A 144 -3.84 13.47 23.03
CA THR A 144 -2.60 13.10 22.34
C THR A 144 -2.71 13.41 20.85
N GLN A 145 -2.04 14.48 20.45
CA GLN A 145 -1.83 14.79 19.04
C GLN A 145 -0.71 13.90 18.51
N SER A 146 -0.98 13.17 17.43
CA SER A 146 0.01 12.35 16.71
C SER A 146 -0.02 12.70 15.24
N TRP A 147 1.10 12.49 14.54
CA TRP A 147 1.17 12.73 13.12
C TRP A 147 0.10 11.93 12.34
N GLN A 148 -0.20 10.69 12.77
CA GLN A 148 -1.27 9.87 12.16
C GLN A 148 -2.64 10.52 12.32
N ARG A 149 -2.92 11.18 13.45
CA ARG A 149 -4.16 11.89 13.67
C ARG A 149 -4.26 13.10 12.74
N SER A 150 -3.22 13.91 12.69
CA SER A 150 -3.16 15.08 11.81
C SER A 150 -3.30 14.69 10.34
N LEU A 151 -2.71 13.57 9.93
CA LEU A 151 -2.87 13.00 8.60
C LEU A 151 -4.33 12.63 8.33
N LEU A 152 -4.98 11.91 9.25
CA LEU A 152 -6.39 11.53 9.07
C LEU A 152 -7.34 12.74 9.10
N GLU A 153 -7.06 13.77 9.89
CA GLU A 153 -7.84 15.02 9.91
C GLU A 153 -7.77 15.71 8.54
N ARG A 154 -6.59 15.80 7.93
CA ARG A 154 -6.41 16.32 6.59
C ARG A 154 -7.16 15.48 5.55
N LEU A 155 -7.00 14.16 5.58
CA LEU A 155 -7.68 13.25 4.64
C LEU A 155 -9.20 13.31 4.77
N ALA A 156 -9.74 13.34 6.00
CA ALA A 156 -11.18 13.47 6.23
C ALA A 156 -11.73 14.76 5.64
N SER A 157 -10.96 15.86 5.72
CA SER A 157 -11.29 17.14 5.08
C SER A 157 -11.25 17.02 3.54
N GLU A 158 -10.22 16.41 2.97
CA GLU A 158 -10.11 16.15 1.52
C GLU A 158 -11.29 15.32 1.01
N TRP A 159 -11.75 14.32 1.80
CA TRP A 159 -12.87 13.44 1.45
C TRP A 159 -14.25 14.06 1.73
N HIS A 160 -14.29 15.25 2.32
CA HIS A 160 -15.50 15.94 2.73
C HIS A 160 -16.38 15.13 3.71
N TRP A 161 -15.73 14.36 4.59
CA TRP A 161 -16.43 13.60 5.61
C TRP A 161 -16.94 14.48 6.74
N ASP A 162 -18.21 14.30 7.09
CA ASP A 162 -18.84 15.02 8.19
C ASP A 162 -18.62 14.33 9.55
N GLN A 163 -18.99 15.03 10.64
CA GLN A 163 -18.86 14.51 12.00
C GLN A 163 -19.69 13.24 12.24
N ARG A 164 -20.80 13.09 11.53
CA ARG A 164 -21.66 11.91 11.66
C ARG A 164 -21.01 10.67 11.05
N GLN A 165 -20.39 10.81 9.89
CA GLN A 165 -19.62 9.76 9.24
C GLN A 165 -18.42 9.35 10.09
N LEU A 166 -17.67 10.32 10.62
CA LEU A 166 -16.54 10.06 11.51
C LEU A 166 -16.96 9.33 12.80
N ALA A 167 -18.05 9.77 13.44
CA ALA A 167 -18.56 9.11 14.65
C ALA A 167 -18.99 7.67 14.38
N LEU A 168 -19.61 7.40 13.23
CA LEU A 168 -19.98 6.04 12.81
C LEU A 168 -18.75 5.15 12.63
N LEU A 169 -17.70 5.64 11.96
CA LEU A 169 -16.46 4.89 11.74
C LEU A 169 -15.71 4.65 13.06
N ASP A 170 -15.64 5.66 13.92
CA ASP A 170 -15.00 5.55 15.24
C ASP A 170 -15.71 4.54 16.16
N SER A 171 -17.04 4.42 16.06
CA SER A 171 -17.78 3.40 16.78
C SER A 171 -17.46 1.98 16.32
N ARG A 172 -17.18 1.82 15.02
CA ARG A 172 -16.84 0.52 14.39
C ARG A 172 -15.37 0.13 14.56
N SER A 173 -14.49 1.08 14.85
CA SER A 173 -13.06 0.80 15.02
C SER A 173 -12.74 -0.16 16.19
N GLN A 174 -13.71 -0.42 17.06
CA GLN A 174 -13.60 -1.37 18.18
C GLN A 174 -13.97 -2.81 17.81
N TRP A 175 -14.47 -3.06 16.61
CA TRP A 175 -14.78 -4.42 16.15
C TRP A 175 -13.48 -5.14 15.79
N LYS A 176 -12.75 -5.59 16.80
CA LYS A 176 -11.81 -6.69 16.63
C LYS A 176 -12.64 -7.97 16.65
N VAL A 177 -12.56 -8.72 15.57
CA VAL A 177 -13.01 -10.12 15.60
C VAL A 177 -12.23 -10.80 16.72
N ARG A 178 -12.95 -11.19 17.78
CA ARG A 178 -12.41 -12.00 18.86
C ARG A 178 -12.38 -13.44 18.43
#